data_4fae7b7bcb48756cf8d0828ba17b260d
#
_entry.id   4fae7b7bcb48756cf8d0828ba17b260d
#
_cell.length_a   1.000
_cell.length_b   1.000
_cell.length_c   1.000
_cell.angle_alpha   90.00
_cell.angle_beta   90.00
_cell.angle_gamma   90.00
#
_symmetry.space_group_name_H-M   'P 1'
#
loop_
_entity.id
_entity.type
_entity.pdbx_description
1 polymer ?
#
loop_
_entity_poly.entity_id
_entity_poly.type
_entity_poly.pdbx_seq_one_letter_code
_entity_poly.pdbx_strand_id
1 'polypeptide(L)'
;SHYALIGMAFVAEGYPLYYDAVNEKGLGMAGLNFVGNAAYEEALPEDETEVSQVAQFEFIPWILTQCATVAEAREKLAAMRLTGTAFSEQLPTAQLHWIIADKDSCIVVESMKDGLHVYDNPVGVLTNNPPFPSQMFALNNYAGVSRKQPESTFAAVSYTHLTLPTNRE
;
A
#
# COMPACT_ATOMS: atom_id res chain seq x y z
N SER A 1 -24.06 7.85 5.50
CA SER A 1 -23.19 8.57 6.46
C SER A 1 -21.74 8.19 6.14
N HIS A 2 -20.82 9.12 6.32
CA HIS A 2 -19.39 8.89 6.09
C HIS A 2 -18.67 9.04 7.43
N TYR A 3 -17.60 8.26 7.63
CA TYR A 3 -16.73 8.42 8.78
C TYR A 3 -15.84 9.65 8.63
N ALA A 4 -15.60 10.36 9.72
CA ALA A 4 -14.62 11.42 9.78
C ALA A 4 -13.20 10.83 9.69
N LEU A 5 -12.30 11.54 9.04
CA LEU A 5 -10.90 11.13 8.92
C LEU A 5 -9.95 12.30 9.17
N ILE A 6 -8.74 11.97 9.59
CA ILE A 6 -7.62 12.90 9.75
C ILE A 6 -6.36 12.29 9.14
N GLY A 7 -5.55 13.08 8.47
CA GLY A 7 -4.33 12.58 7.84
C GLY A 7 -3.43 13.68 7.32
N MET A 8 -2.32 13.26 6.71
CA MET A 8 -1.38 14.14 6.02
C MET A 8 -1.74 14.21 4.54
N ALA A 9 -1.84 15.42 4.02
CA ALA A 9 -2.22 15.64 2.63
C ALA A 9 -1.46 16.80 2.00
N PHE A 10 -1.25 16.72 0.70
CA PHE A 10 -0.94 17.87 -0.13
C PHE A 10 -2.25 18.49 -0.61
N VAL A 11 -2.46 19.77 -0.37
CA VAL A 11 -3.69 20.45 -0.80
C VAL A 11 -3.46 21.10 -2.16
N ALA A 12 -4.16 20.60 -3.17
CA ALA A 12 -4.17 21.13 -4.52
C ALA A 12 -5.59 21.59 -4.89
N GLU A 13 -5.75 22.82 -5.35
CA GLU A 13 -7.05 23.38 -5.79
C GLU A 13 -8.17 23.22 -4.73
N GLY A 14 -7.79 23.27 -3.45
CA GLY A 14 -8.72 23.09 -2.34
C GLY A 14 -9.08 21.63 -2.02
N TYR A 15 -8.52 20.66 -2.75
CA TYR A 15 -8.71 19.21 -2.53
C TYR A 15 -7.51 18.59 -1.80
N PRO A 16 -7.72 17.80 -0.74
CA PRO A 16 -6.64 17.11 -0.03
C PRO A 16 -6.25 15.81 -0.74
N LEU A 17 -5.04 15.78 -1.28
CA LEU A 17 -4.40 14.57 -1.81
C LEU A 17 -3.66 13.89 -0.65
N TYR A 18 -4.28 12.86 -0.07
CA TYR A 18 -3.76 12.19 1.13
C TYR A 18 -2.55 11.31 0.83
N TYR A 19 -1.53 11.41 1.68
CA TYR A 19 -0.43 10.44 1.77
C TYR A 19 -0.80 9.30 2.72
N ASP A 20 -1.41 9.65 3.86
CA ASP A 20 -1.93 8.74 4.87
C ASP A 20 -3.13 9.38 5.59
N ALA A 21 -3.95 8.55 6.18
CA ALA A 21 -5.04 8.99 7.06
C ALA A 21 -5.51 7.86 7.97
N VAL A 22 -6.22 8.24 9.02
CA VAL A 22 -6.96 7.33 9.90
C VAL A 22 -8.37 7.88 10.11
N ASN A 23 -9.36 6.98 10.17
CA ASN A 23 -10.75 7.38 10.43
C ASN A 23 -11.12 7.24 11.91
N GLU A 24 -12.27 7.78 12.29
CA GLU A 24 -12.81 7.75 13.67
C GLU A 24 -13.08 6.34 14.21
N LYS A 25 -13.06 5.29 13.36
CA LYS A 25 -13.20 3.88 13.75
C LYS A 25 -11.86 3.20 14.02
N GLY A 26 -10.75 3.89 13.73
CA GLY A 26 -9.41 3.35 13.92
C GLY A 26 -8.88 2.57 12.72
N LEU A 27 -9.54 2.62 11.56
CA LEU A 27 -8.99 2.12 10.31
C LEU A 27 -8.00 3.14 9.76
N GLY A 28 -6.76 2.73 9.52
CA GLY A 28 -5.70 3.53 8.93
C GLY A 28 -5.31 3.05 7.55
N MET A 29 -4.89 3.98 6.69
CA MET A 29 -4.38 3.70 5.35
C MET A 29 -3.26 4.65 4.98
N ALA A 30 -2.22 4.14 4.33
CA ALA A 30 -1.10 4.93 3.82
C ALA A 30 -0.68 4.46 2.44
N GLY A 31 -0.29 5.40 1.58
CA GLY A 31 0.28 5.15 0.27
C GLY A 31 1.80 5.27 0.29
N LEU A 32 2.49 4.32 -0.34
CA LEU A 32 3.94 4.29 -0.47
C LEU A 32 4.34 4.21 -1.95
N ASN A 33 5.54 4.70 -2.28
CA ASN A 33 6.03 4.67 -3.66
C ASN A 33 6.21 3.24 -4.18
N PHE A 34 5.64 2.98 -5.36
CA PHE A 34 5.66 1.68 -6.03
C PHE A 34 6.08 1.83 -7.51
N VAL A 35 7.10 2.64 -7.72
CA VAL A 35 7.56 3.07 -9.02
C VAL A 35 8.00 1.88 -9.88
N GLY A 36 7.49 1.83 -11.11
CA GLY A 36 7.79 0.77 -12.09
C GLY A 36 6.96 -0.50 -11.93
N ASN A 37 6.21 -0.66 -10.83
CA ASN A 37 5.34 -1.81 -10.59
C ASN A 37 3.86 -1.44 -10.64
N ALA A 38 3.49 -0.24 -10.17
CA ALA A 38 2.11 0.21 -10.19
C ALA A 38 1.57 0.31 -11.63
N ALA A 39 0.40 -0.25 -11.83
CA ALA A 39 -0.40 -0.11 -13.04
C ALA A 39 -1.87 -0.03 -12.65
N TYR A 40 -2.59 0.90 -13.24
CA TYR A 40 -4.00 1.14 -12.95
C TYR A 40 -4.84 0.86 -14.18
N GLU A 41 -6.11 0.57 -13.96
CA GLU A 41 -7.06 0.36 -15.05
C GLU A 41 -7.46 1.69 -15.70
N GLU A 42 -7.88 1.62 -16.95
CA GLU A 42 -8.54 2.75 -17.60
C GLU A 42 -9.94 2.92 -17.05
N ALA A 43 -10.36 4.19 -16.87
CA ALA A 43 -11.73 4.48 -16.51
C ALA A 43 -12.66 4.11 -17.67
N LEU A 44 -13.74 3.41 -17.37
CA LEU A 44 -14.79 3.09 -18.32
C LEU A 44 -15.92 4.13 -18.21
N PRO A 45 -16.72 4.33 -19.28
CA PRO A 45 -17.98 5.06 -19.20
C PRO A 45 -18.88 4.47 -18.11
N GLU A 46 -19.63 5.31 -17.41
CA GLU A 46 -20.48 4.88 -16.27
C GLU A 46 -21.56 3.84 -16.66
N ASP A 47 -21.99 3.86 -17.91
CA ASP A 47 -22.97 2.92 -18.48
C ASP A 47 -22.35 1.57 -18.90
N GLU A 48 -21.02 1.45 -18.88
CA GLU A 48 -20.28 0.22 -19.23
C GLU A 48 -19.81 -0.58 -18.01
N THR A 49 -20.06 -0.12 -16.78
CA THR A 49 -19.63 -0.81 -15.57
C THR A 49 -20.65 -0.69 -14.44
N GLU A 50 -20.87 -1.79 -13.73
CA GLU A 50 -21.69 -1.84 -12.50
C GLU A 50 -20.86 -1.69 -11.22
N VAL A 51 -19.51 -1.72 -11.33
CA VAL A 51 -18.63 -1.59 -10.19
C VAL A 51 -18.19 -0.14 -9.98
N SER A 52 -17.94 0.24 -8.74
CA SER A 52 -17.43 1.57 -8.40
C SER A 52 -16.07 1.79 -9.01
N GLN A 53 -15.91 2.84 -9.78
CA GLN A 53 -14.62 3.29 -10.29
C GLN A 53 -14.05 4.35 -9.36
N VAL A 54 -12.82 4.17 -8.91
CA VAL A 54 -12.15 5.03 -7.94
C VAL A 54 -10.82 5.49 -8.53
N ALA A 55 -10.64 6.79 -8.66
CA ALA A 55 -9.36 7.34 -9.09
C ALA A 55 -8.29 7.10 -8.00
N GLN A 56 -7.05 6.87 -8.41
CA GLN A 56 -5.96 6.59 -7.49
C GLN A 56 -5.81 7.64 -6.38
N PHE A 57 -5.98 8.92 -6.71
CA PHE A 57 -5.85 10.01 -5.74
C PHE A 57 -7.02 10.08 -4.73
N GLU A 58 -8.17 9.48 -5.03
CA GLU A 58 -9.34 9.39 -4.16
C GLU A 58 -9.34 8.12 -3.28
N PHE A 59 -8.42 7.19 -3.52
CA PHE A 59 -8.51 5.85 -2.96
C PHE A 59 -8.47 5.84 -1.42
N ILE A 60 -7.59 6.62 -0.78
CA ILE A 60 -7.51 6.74 0.68
C ILE A 60 -8.82 7.27 1.27
N PRO A 61 -9.33 8.45 0.89
CA PRO A 61 -10.59 8.95 1.45
C PRO A 61 -11.78 8.05 1.08
N TRP A 62 -11.81 7.43 -0.10
CA TRP A 62 -12.90 6.55 -0.51
C TRP A 62 -13.03 5.32 0.40
N ILE A 63 -11.92 4.66 0.75
CA ILE A 63 -11.92 3.53 1.69
C ILE A 63 -12.27 4.02 3.11
N LEU A 64 -11.56 5.03 3.61
CA LEU A 64 -11.64 5.41 5.02
C LEU A 64 -12.97 6.08 5.40
N THR A 65 -13.67 6.71 4.46
CA THR A 65 -15.00 7.30 4.75
C THR A 65 -16.11 6.25 4.82
N GLN A 66 -15.90 5.05 4.31
CA GLN A 66 -16.94 4.02 4.17
C GLN A 66 -16.71 2.76 5.01
N CYS A 67 -15.46 2.45 5.35
CA CYS A 67 -15.07 1.21 6.02
C CYS A 67 -14.64 1.49 7.47
N ALA A 68 -15.11 0.67 8.40
CA ALA A 68 -14.69 0.71 9.80
C ALA A 68 -13.56 -0.29 10.10
N THR A 69 -13.41 -1.33 9.27
CA THR A 69 -12.49 -2.44 9.50
C THR A 69 -11.79 -2.85 8.21
N VAL A 70 -10.68 -3.58 8.35
CA VAL A 70 -9.98 -4.22 7.22
C VAL A 70 -10.90 -5.23 6.48
N ALA A 71 -11.78 -5.91 7.20
CA ALA A 71 -12.73 -6.84 6.58
C ALA A 71 -13.69 -6.11 5.63
N GLU A 72 -14.28 -4.99 6.06
CA GLU A 72 -15.14 -4.15 5.21
C GLU A 72 -14.35 -3.55 4.03
N ALA A 73 -13.09 -3.16 4.25
CA ALA A 73 -12.22 -2.70 3.17
C ALA A 73 -12.00 -3.79 2.10
N ARG A 74 -11.80 -5.05 2.50
CA ARG A 74 -11.67 -6.18 1.55
C ARG A 74 -12.92 -6.37 0.69
N GLU A 75 -14.11 -6.26 1.27
CA GLU A 75 -15.37 -6.37 0.52
C GLU A 75 -15.46 -5.25 -0.52
N LYS A 76 -15.10 -4.03 -0.15
CA LYS A 76 -15.07 -2.88 -1.07
C LYS A 76 -14.05 -3.07 -2.19
N LEU A 77 -12.83 -3.54 -1.86
CA LEU A 77 -11.77 -3.81 -2.83
C LEU A 77 -12.16 -4.87 -3.87
N ALA A 78 -12.93 -5.89 -3.46
CA ALA A 78 -13.42 -6.92 -4.37
C ALA A 78 -14.51 -6.43 -5.35
N ALA A 79 -15.13 -5.29 -5.06
CA ALA A 79 -16.26 -4.73 -5.82
C ALA A 79 -15.94 -3.35 -6.40
N MET A 80 -14.68 -3.02 -6.62
CA MET A 80 -14.25 -1.75 -7.19
C MET A 80 -13.23 -1.93 -8.30
N ARG A 81 -13.05 -0.87 -9.07
CA ARG A 81 -12.04 -0.69 -10.09
C ARG A 81 -11.15 0.50 -9.72
N LEU A 82 -9.85 0.28 -9.57
CA LEU A 82 -8.89 1.34 -9.27
C LEU A 82 -8.36 1.91 -10.58
N THR A 83 -8.66 3.17 -10.86
CA THR A 83 -8.34 3.79 -12.14
C THR A 83 -7.14 4.73 -12.07
N GLY A 84 -6.44 4.83 -13.20
CA GLY A 84 -5.31 5.73 -13.40
C GLY A 84 -5.71 7.17 -13.78
N THR A 85 -6.91 7.59 -13.43
CA THR A 85 -7.35 8.97 -13.67
C THR A 85 -6.46 9.94 -12.90
N ALA A 86 -5.81 10.86 -13.60
CA ALA A 86 -4.98 11.90 -12.99
C ALA A 86 -5.85 12.96 -12.31
N PHE A 87 -5.33 13.58 -11.25
CA PHE A 87 -6.00 14.72 -10.59
C PHE A 87 -6.06 15.93 -11.53
N SER A 88 -4.95 16.24 -12.19
CA SER A 88 -4.84 17.29 -13.20
C SER A 88 -3.68 17.00 -14.16
N GLU A 89 -3.51 17.81 -15.20
CA GLU A 89 -2.36 17.71 -16.12
C GLU A 89 -1.01 17.92 -15.40
N GLN A 90 -1.00 18.76 -14.36
CA GLN A 90 0.20 19.07 -13.56
C GLN A 90 0.46 18.03 -12.46
N LEU A 91 -0.57 17.27 -12.07
CA LEU A 91 -0.51 16.25 -11.04
C LEU A 91 -0.96 14.90 -11.62
N PRO A 92 -0.07 14.23 -12.35
CA PRO A 92 -0.36 12.93 -12.94
C PRO A 92 -0.53 11.86 -11.86
N THR A 93 -1.09 10.72 -12.24
CA THR A 93 -1.29 9.58 -11.34
C THR A 93 0.01 9.12 -10.71
N ALA A 94 0.04 9.09 -9.38
CA ALA A 94 1.18 8.62 -8.62
C ALA A 94 1.27 7.09 -8.64
N GLN A 95 2.47 6.55 -8.75
CA GLN A 95 2.73 5.11 -8.70
C GLN A 95 2.86 4.68 -7.24
N LEU A 96 1.77 4.17 -6.67
CA LEU A 96 1.67 3.81 -5.25
C LEU A 96 1.19 2.37 -5.07
N HIS A 97 1.47 1.83 -3.90
CA HIS A 97 0.78 0.72 -3.25
C HIS A 97 0.40 1.14 -1.83
N TRP A 98 -0.47 0.39 -1.18
CA TRP A 98 -1.06 0.84 0.08
C TRP A 98 -1.00 -0.22 1.16
N ILE A 99 -0.84 0.24 2.40
CA ILE A 99 -1.10 -0.53 3.61
C ILE A 99 -2.41 -0.05 4.21
N ILE A 100 -3.28 -0.99 4.60
CA ILE A 100 -4.53 -0.73 5.31
C ILE A 100 -4.52 -1.57 6.58
N ALA A 101 -4.77 -0.95 7.73
CA ALA A 101 -4.71 -1.64 9.01
C ALA A 101 -5.78 -1.15 9.99
N ASP A 102 -6.30 -2.06 10.77
CA ASP A 102 -7.07 -1.80 11.99
C ASP A 102 -6.34 -2.44 13.18
N LYS A 103 -7.00 -2.50 14.34
CA LYS A 103 -6.42 -3.09 15.55
C LYS A 103 -6.18 -4.61 15.48
N ASP A 104 -6.83 -5.31 14.54
CA ASP A 104 -6.84 -6.78 14.47
C ASP A 104 -6.14 -7.31 13.22
N SER A 105 -6.08 -6.53 12.16
CA SER A 105 -5.67 -6.97 10.82
C SER A 105 -4.88 -5.92 10.07
N CYS A 106 -4.01 -6.38 9.17
CA CYS A 106 -3.27 -5.54 8.26
C CYS A 106 -3.22 -6.18 6.87
N ILE A 107 -3.43 -5.39 5.83
CA ILE A 107 -3.36 -5.82 4.43
C ILE A 107 -2.51 -4.86 3.61
N VAL A 108 -1.99 -5.38 2.49
CA VAL A 108 -1.34 -4.59 1.45
C VAL A 108 -2.17 -4.69 0.17
N VAL A 109 -2.33 -3.56 -0.49
CA VAL A 109 -3.04 -3.45 -1.77
C VAL A 109 -2.06 -2.97 -2.84
N GLU A 110 -1.90 -3.77 -3.89
CA GLU A 110 -1.03 -3.50 -5.03
C GLU A 110 -1.82 -3.61 -6.33
N SER A 111 -1.89 -2.53 -7.11
CA SER A 111 -2.45 -2.54 -8.45
C SER A 111 -1.31 -2.67 -9.45
N MET A 112 -1.27 -3.78 -10.16
CA MET A 112 -0.23 -4.14 -11.11
C MET A 112 -0.83 -4.50 -12.47
N LYS A 113 0.00 -4.78 -13.47
CA LYS A 113 -0.43 -5.10 -14.84
C LYS A 113 -1.36 -6.31 -14.95
N ASP A 114 -1.27 -7.22 -14.01
CA ASP A 114 -2.08 -8.45 -13.92
C ASP A 114 -3.30 -8.32 -13.00
N GLY A 115 -3.55 -7.11 -12.47
CA GLY A 115 -4.74 -6.78 -11.68
C GLY A 115 -4.47 -6.19 -10.30
N LEU A 116 -5.55 -6.10 -9.51
CA LEU A 116 -5.51 -5.64 -8.12
C LEU A 116 -5.25 -6.82 -7.19
N HIS A 117 -4.17 -6.75 -6.44
CA HIS A 117 -3.76 -7.74 -5.46
C HIS A 117 -3.98 -7.26 -4.04
N VAL A 118 -4.52 -8.12 -3.19
CA VAL A 118 -4.74 -7.84 -1.76
C VAL A 118 -4.08 -8.96 -0.94
N TYR A 119 -3.02 -8.62 -0.22
CA TYR A 119 -2.23 -9.55 0.58
C TYR A 119 -2.50 -9.37 2.07
N ASP A 120 -2.53 -10.47 2.82
CA ASP A 120 -2.41 -10.41 4.28
C ASP A 120 -1.00 -9.96 4.67
N ASN A 121 -0.91 -9.01 5.60
CA ASN A 121 0.36 -8.50 6.09
C ASN A 121 0.56 -8.87 7.56
N PRO A 122 1.13 -10.03 7.86
CA PRO A 122 1.27 -10.52 9.24
C PRO A 122 2.32 -9.75 10.04
N VAL A 123 3.14 -8.93 9.39
CA VAL A 123 4.21 -8.17 10.05
C VAL A 123 3.86 -6.70 10.28
N GLY A 124 2.77 -6.20 9.66
CA GLY A 124 2.30 -4.83 9.84
C GLY A 124 3.24 -3.75 9.27
N VAL A 125 4.12 -4.12 8.35
CA VAL A 125 5.09 -3.21 7.73
C VAL A 125 5.00 -3.30 6.20
N LEU A 126 5.10 -2.16 5.54
CA LEU A 126 5.26 -2.05 4.11
C LEU A 126 6.38 -1.03 3.83
N THR A 127 7.25 -1.34 2.89
CA THR A 127 8.24 -0.40 2.36
C THR A 127 7.88 -0.05 0.92
N ASN A 128 8.65 0.81 0.24
CA ASN A 128 8.49 1.06 -1.18
C ASN A 128 8.71 -0.24 -1.98
N ASN A 129 9.29 -0.20 -3.17
CA ASN A 129 9.67 -1.40 -3.92
C ASN A 129 10.53 -2.39 -3.09
N PRO A 130 10.48 -3.68 -3.40
CA PRO A 130 9.75 -4.38 -4.47
C PRO A 130 8.29 -4.72 -4.08
N PRO A 131 7.53 -5.45 -4.95
CA PRO A 131 6.21 -5.96 -4.60
C PRO A 131 6.21 -6.74 -3.28
N PHE A 132 5.09 -6.68 -2.54
CA PHE A 132 4.97 -7.20 -1.18
C PHE A 132 5.39 -8.69 -1.02
N PRO A 133 5.04 -9.61 -1.92
CA PRO A 133 5.53 -10.99 -1.81
C PRO A 133 7.06 -11.10 -1.82
N SER A 134 7.74 -10.23 -2.57
CA SER A 134 9.20 -10.17 -2.59
C SER A 134 9.77 -9.59 -1.29
N GLN A 135 9.09 -8.61 -0.69
CA GLN A 135 9.45 -8.08 0.63
C GLN A 135 9.33 -9.16 1.71
N MET A 136 8.25 -9.94 1.69
CA MET A 136 8.05 -11.07 2.63
C MET A 136 9.08 -12.17 2.41
N PHE A 137 9.44 -12.49 1.16
CA PHE A 137 10.51 -13.43 0.86
C PHE A 137 11.87 -12.94 1.41
N ALA A 138 12.19 -11.67 1.17
CA ALA A 138 13.43 -11.08 1.67
C ALA A 138 13.49 -11.03 3.21
N LEU A 139 12.33 -10.80 3.87
CA LEU A 139 12.25 -10.79 5.33
C LEU A 139 12.66 -12.12 5.96
N ASN A 140 12.44 -13.25 5.28
CA ASN A 140 12.87 -14.56 5.77
C ASN A 140 14.39 -14.64 6.00
N ASN A 141 15.19 -13.86 5.26
CA ASN A 141 16.64 -13.79 5.45
C ASN A 141 17.01 -13.16 6.81
N TYR A 142 16.10 -12.43 7.42
CA TYR A 142 16.29 -11.70 8.67
C TYR A 142 15.49 -12.28 9.84
N ALA A 143 14.74 -13.38 9.62
CA ALA A 143 13.85 -13.97 10.63
C ALA A 143 14.56 -14.38 11.93
N GLY A 144 15.85 -14.66 11.87
CA GLY A 144 16.66 -14.98 13.03
C GLY A 144 17.42 -13.81 13.63
N VAL A 145 17.41 -12.62 13.01
CA VAL A 145 18.14 -11.46 13.54
C VAL A 145 17.46 -10.93 14.78
N SER A 146 18.20 -10.79 15.86
CA SER A 146 17.72 -10.22 17.10
C SER A 146 18.76 -9.25 17.69
N ARG A 147 18.30 -8.38 18.61
CA ARG A 147 19.18 -7.46 19.33
C ARG A 147 20.30 -8.17 20.11
N LYS A 148 20.07 -9.45 20.48
CA LYS A 148 21.04 -10.26 21.24
C LYS A 148 21.99 -11.06 20.37
N GLN A 149 21.61 -11.33 19.12
CA GLN A 149 22.40 -12.14 18.17
C GLN A 149 22.28 -11.56 16.75
N PRO A 150 22.89 -10.41 16.48
CA PRO A 150 22.76 -9.75 15.19
C PRO A 150 23.48 -10.48 14.05
N GLU A 151 24.46 -11.34 14.35
CA GLU A 151 25.36 -11.90 13.32
C GLU A 151 25.20 -13.42 13.10
N SER A 152 24.62 -14.17 14.03
CA SER A 152 24.63 -15.64 13.99
C SER A 152 23.48 -16.29 13.23
N THR A 153 22.57 -15.51 12.67
CA THR A 153 21.28 -15.99 12.20
C THR A 153 21.06 -15.88 10.71
N PHE A 154 22.00 -15.36 9.97
CA PHE A 154 21.92 -15.38 8.53
C PHE A 154 22.25 -16.78 8.01
N ALA A 155 21.29 -17.43 7.35
CA ALA A 155 21.54 -18.69 6.69
C ALA A 155 22.70 -18.56 5.69
N ALA A 156 23.68 -19.42 5.79
CA ALA A 156 24.93 -19.35 5.03
C ALA A 156 24.77 -19.25 3.49
N VAL A 157 23.58 -19.57 2.98
CA VAL A 157 23.26 -19.54 1.55
C VAL A 157 22.97 -18.12 1.03
N SER A 158 22.54 -17.19 1.89
CA SER A 158 22.24 -15.80 1.50
C SER A 158 23.47 -14.89 1.43
N TYR A 159 24.60 -15.35 1.97
CA TYR A 159 25.79 -14.51 2.18
C TYR A 159 26.83 -14.55 1.09
N THR A 160 26.71 -15.43 0.12
CA THR A 160 27.73 -15.59 -0.93
C THR A 160 27.90 -14.37 -1.84
N HIS A 161 27.09 -13.33 -1.70
CA HIS A 161 27.15 -12.11 -2.55
C HIS A 161 27.16 -10.78 -1.81
N LEU A 162 27.16 -10.76 -0.48
CA LEU A 162 27.27 -9.53 0.32
C LEU A 162 28.65 -9.44 0.98
N THR A 163 29.63 -8.92 0.24
CA THR A 163 30.85 -8.40 0.85
C THR A 163 30.56 -7.01 1.40
N LEU A 164 30.27 -6.92 2.69
CA LEU A 164 30.32 -5.62 3.37
C LEU A 164 31.79 -5.15 3.41
N PRO A 165 32.10 -3.91 3.00
CA PRO A 165 33.43 -3.37 3.18
C PRO A 165 33.70 -3.33 4.68
N THR A 166 34.61 -4.18 5.15
CA THR A 166 35.14 -4.08 6.50
C THR A 166 36.15 -2.95 6.50
N ASN A 167 35.75 -1.75 6.88
CA ASN A 167 36.69 -0.75 7.35
C ASN A 167 37.25 -1.26 8.68
N ARG A 168 38.40 -1.90 8.60
CA ARG A 168 39.31 -2.03 9.74
C ARG A 168 40.42 -1.00 9.54
N GLU A 169 40.36 0.05 10.26
CA GLU A 169 41.52 0.78 10.75
C GLU A 169 41.50 0.73 12.27
#